data_9546662640b32db0d60525bf74f5da6d
#
_entry.id   9546662640b32db0d60525bf74f5da6d
#
_cell.length_a   1.000
_cell.length_b   1.000
_cell.length_c   1.000
_cell.angle_alpha   90.00
_cell.angle_beta   90.00
_cell.angle_gamma   90.00
#
_symmetry.space_group_name_H-M   'P 1'
#
loop_
_entity.id
_entity.type
_entity.pdbx_description
1 polymer ?
#
loop_
_entity_poly.entity_id
_entity_poly.type
_entity_poly.pdbx_seq_one_letter_code
_entity_poly.pdbx_strand_id
1 'polypeptide(L)'
;MSEKFILSIDQGTTSSRALAFTKAGEVVSVAQSEFTQIFPEDGWVEHDAVEIWDTTLRVCREVLDKLGTENFAAIGITNQRETSVVWDRATGAPIANAVVWQDRRTAAVCQALKQAGHEPMITQKTGLLLDPYFSASKIAWVLDHTKGARARAEAGELAFGTIDSWLVWNLTSGAEHVTDASNAARTSLFNIHTQNWDADLLALFEVPASLMPQVKDNAADFGTSEPDVLGAGLPILGMAGDQQAASIGQVCFQPGMVKSTYGTGCFVLANTGNKPAKSNNQLLTTVAYRLNGEVTYALEGSIFMAGAIVQWLRDGLGLVEKASDTQALAQDANPDNATVLVPAFTGLGAPHWAPDARAAFFNMTRDTGREDIARAALESVSLQTADLLRAMQDDMQAAGLEAAPRLRVDGGMVANDWLCQNLADICEAPIDRPKITETTALGAAVLAMLHLGWFDSLEALAENWALDAQFTPSMPPERRSQKQAHWQAALAQVLSEKGSRG
;
A
#
# COMPACT_ATOMS: atom_id res chain seq x y z
N MET A 1 3.02 -14.81 34.71
CA MET A 1 2.88 -13.44 34.14
C MET A 1 1.70 -13.50 33.23
N SER A 2 0.74 -12.57 33.31
CA SER A 2 -0.36 -12.49 32.33
C SER A 2 0.23 -12.29 30.91
N GLU A 3 -0.39 -12.90 29.93
CA GLU A 3 -0.03 -12.71 28.53
C GLU A 3 -0.15 -11.22 28.17
N LYS A 4 0.90 -10.68 27.54
CA LYS A 4 0.91 -9.28 27.09
C LYS A 4 0.55 -9.21 25.62
N PHE A 5 -0.14 -8.11 25.23
CA PHE A 5 -0.56 -7.84 23.87
C PHE A 5 0.26 -6.74 23.22
N ILE A 6 0.26 -6.69 21.89
CA ILE A 6 0.69 -5.52 21.11
C ILE A 6 -0.57 -4.84 20.58
N LEU A 7 -0.66 -3.53 20.79
CA LEU A 7 -1.65 -2.68 20.13
C LEU A 7 -1.11 -2.34 18.74
N SER A 8 -1.78 -2.81 17.68
CA SER A 8 -1.45 -2.43 16.31
C SER A 8 -2.46 -1.40 15.82
N ILE A 9 -1.95 -0.25 15.38
CA ILE A 9 -2.71 0.81 14.74
C ILE A 9 -2.55 0.62 13.22
N ASP A 10 -3.66 0.41 12.52
CA ASP A 10 -3.73 0.27 11.07
C ASP A 10 -4.59 1.42 10.51
N GLN A 11 -3.90 2.49 10.09
CA GLN A 11 -4.56 3.67 9.54
C GLN A 11 -4.63 3.57 8.01
N GLY A 12 -5.76 3.08 7.50
CA GLY A 12 -6.01 2.91 6.06
C GLY A 12 -6.54 4.17 5.37
N THR A 13 -6.83 4.07 4.07
CA THR A 13 -7.32 5.20 3.27
C THR A 13 -8.74 5.62 3.66
N THR A 14 -9.59 4.70 4.12
CA THR A 14 -11.01 4.97 4.39
C THR A 14 -11.41 4.77 5.85
N SER A 15 -10.55 4.16 6.65
CA SER A 15 -10.83 3.87 8.06
C SER A 15 -9.57 3.77 8.89
N SER A 16 -9.71 4.07 10.18
CA SER A 16 -8.72 3.80 11.22
C SER A 16 -9.11 2.54 11.97
N ARG A 17 -8.14 1.66 12.25
CA ARG A 17 -8.34 0.39 12.93
C ARG A 17 -7.34 0.27 14.08
N ALA A 18 -7.76 -0.40 15.15
CA ALA A 18 -6.88 -0.85 16.21
C ALA A 18 -7.10 -2.34 16.47
N LEU A 19 -6.03 -3.09 16.55
CA LEU A 19 -6.07 -4.54 16.79
C LEU A 19 -5.13 -4.89 17.96
N ALA A 20 -5.56 -5.83 18.79
CA ALA A 20 -4.70 -6.41 19.82
C ALA A 20 -4.19 -7.78 19.37
N PHE A 21 -2.87 -7.96 19.34
CA PHE A 21 -2.23 -9.21 18.97
C PHE A 21 -1.56 -9.89 20.17
N THR A 22 -1.73 -11.21 20.27
CA THR A 22 -0.89 -12.07 21.15
C THR A 22 0.51 -12.21 20.56
N LYS A 23 1.46 -12.76 21.34
CA LYS A 23 2.78 -13.12 20.85
C LYS A 23 2.73 -14.14 19.70
N ALA A 24 1.70 -14.98 19.64
CA ALA A 24 1.49 -15.94 18.55
C ALA A 24 0.95 -15.30 17.26
N GLY A 25 0.63 -13.99 17.28
CA GLY A 25 0.05 -13.28 16.15
C GLY A 25 -1.48 -13.40 16.06
N GLU A 26 -2.14 -13.98 17.07
CA GLU A 26 -3.60 -14.11 17.09
C GLU A 26 -4.25 -12.77 17.42
N VAL A 27 -5.32 -12.44 16.71
CA VAL A 27 -6.13 -11.24 16.96
C VAL A 27 -7.12 -11.51 18.08
N VAL A 28 -7.04 -10.77 19.19
CA VAL A 28 -7.92 -10.93 20.36
C VAL A 28 -8.97 -9.82 20.48
N SER A 29 -8.75 -8.68 19.86
CA SER A 29 -9.73 -7.59 19.78
C SER A 29 -9.49 -6.75 18.53
N VAL A 30 -10.57 -6.21 17.97
CA VAL A 30 -10.54 -5.28 16.84
C VAL A 30 -11.55 -4.17 17.11
N ALA A 31 -11.17 -2.94 16.79
CA ALA A 31 -12.06 -1.80 16.66
C ALA A 31 -11.77 -1.09 15.33
N GLN A 32 -12.79 -0.56 14.67
CA GLN A 32 -12.67 0.14 13.39
C GLN A 32 -13.62 1.35 13.36
N SER A 33 -13.16 2.41 12.75
CA SER A 33 -13.96 3.60 12.47
C SER A 33 -13.62 4.18 11.11
N GLU A 34 -14.63 4.38 10.28
CA GLU A 34 -14.52 5.14 9.04
C GLU A 34 -14.38 6.63 9.33
N PHE A 35 -13.81 7.38 8.37
CA PHE A 35 -13.70 8.84 8.38
C PHE A 35 -14.04 9.41 7.00
N THR A 36 -14.31 10.72 6.99
CA THR A 36 -14.82 11.43 5.81
C THR A 36 -13.78 11.50 4.70
N GLN A 37 -14.22 11.15 3.49
CA GLN A 37 -13.45 11.37 2.26
C GLN A 37 -13.88 12.70 1.64
N ILE A 38 -12.93 13.59 1.34
CA ILE A 38 -13.19 14.95 0.85
C ILE A 38 -12.71 15.05 -0.59
N PHE A 39 -13.58 15.48 -1.50
CA PHE A 39 -13.30 15.62 -2.93
C PHE A 39 -13.59 17.07 -3.36
N PRO A 40 -12.66 18.03 -3.15
CA PRO A 40 -12.92 19.46 -3.41
C PRO A 40 -13.11 19.78 -4.89
N GLU A 41 -12.35 19.12 -5.77
CA GLU A 41 -12.37 19.28 -7.22
C GLU A 41 -12.13 17.93 -7.91
N ASP A 42 -12.30 17.88 -9.23
CA ASP A 42 -12.02 16.66 -10.00
C ASP A 42 -10.56 16.23 -9.87
N GLY A 43 -10.35 14.98 -9.47
CA GLY A 43 -9.04 14.41 -9.19
C GLY A 43 -8.38 14.86 -7.89
N TRP A 44 -9.02 15.69 -7.07
CA TRP A 44 -8.55 16.08 -5.75
C TRP A 44 -9.10 15.14 -4.68
N VAL A 45 -8.24 14.70 -3.78
CA VAL A 45 -8.61 13.82 -2.66
C VAL A 45 -7.93 14.31 -1.39
N GLU A 46 -8.72 14.63 -0.37
CA GLU A 46 -8.25 15.13 0.90
C GLU A 46 -8.87 14.38 2.07
N HIS A 47 -8.15 14.37 3.19
CA HIS A 47 -8.67 13.94 4.47
C HIS A 47 -8.48 15.05 5.52
N ASP A 48 -9.40 15.14 6.46
CA ASP A 48 -9.17 15.92 7.67
C ASP A 48 -8.20 15.15 8.58
N ALA A 49 -7.00 15.70 8.78
CA ALA A 49 -5.98 15.07 9.61
C ALA A 49 -6.38 14.98 11.08
N VAL A 50 -7.25 15.88 11.54
CA VAL A 50 -7.81 15.84 12.90
C VAL A 50 -8.81 14.70 13.02
N GLU A 51 -9.68 14.49 12.04
CA GLU A 51 -10.61 13.36 12.01
C GLU A 51 -9.88 12.01 11.96
N ILE A 52 -8.77 11.92 11.18
CA ILE A 52 -7.88 10.74 11.21
C ILE A 52 -7.36 10.48 12.62
N TRP A 53 -6.88 11.50 13.30
CA TRP A 53 -6.41 11.38 14.68
C TRP A 53 -7.53 10.94 15.62
N ASP A 54 -8.67 11.61 15.60
CA ASP A 54 -9.80 11.38 16.51
C ASP A 54 -10.36 9.96 16.35
N THR A 55 -10.47 9.48 15.08
CA THR A 55 -10.90 8.11 14.80
C THR A 55 -9.88 7.08 15.28
N THR A 56 -8.59 7.35 15.07
CA THR A 56 -7.50 6.48 15.54
C THR A 56 -7.50 6.40 17.08
N LEU A 57 -7.57 7.53 17.74
CA LEU A 57 -7.62 7.60 19.22
C LEU A 57 -8.81 6.82 19.78
N ARG A 58 -9.98 7.00 19.17
CA ARG A 58 -11.21 6.30 19.57
C ARG A 58 -11.08 4.79 19.51
N VAL A 59 -10.61 4.25 18.37
CA VAL A 59 -10.48 2.79 18.19
C VAL A 59 -9.38 2.21 19.08
N CYS A 60 -8.29 2.94 19.33
CA CYS A 60 -7.26 2.54 20.29
C CYS A 60 -7.82 2.41 21.70
N ARG A 61 -8.54 3.45 22.17
CA ARG A 61 -9.17 3.44 23.49
C ARG A 61 -10.18 2.30 23.64
N GLU A 62 -11.01 2.05 22.63
CA GLU A 62 -11.96 0.95 22.64
C GLU A 62 -11.29 -0.42 22.87
N VAL A 63 -10.16 -0.68 22.18
CA VAL A 63 -9.40 -1.93 22.36
C VAL A 63 -8.73 -1.98 23.73
N LEU A 64 -8.14 -0.87 24.19
CA LEU A 64 -7.46 -0.77 25.48
C LEU A 64 -8.44 -0.93 26.65
N ASP A 65 -9.60 -0.28 26.61
CA ASP A 65 -10.65 -0.37 27.64
C ASP A 65 -11.20 -1.79 27.76
N LYS A 66 -11.36 -2.49 26.64
CA LYS A 66 -11.89 -3.85 26.60
C LYS A 66 -10.93 -4.89 27.21
N LEU A 67 -9.62 -4.72 27.05
CA LEU A 67 -8.62 -5.71 27.45
C LEU A 67 -7.80 -5.30 28.70
N GLY A 68 -7.92 -4.06 29.15
CA GLY A 68 -7.11 -3.48 30.21
C GLY A 68 -5.75 -2.99 29.67
N THR A 69 -5.50 -1.68 29.80
CA THR A 69 -4.29 -1.02 29.25
C THR A 69 -3.00 -1.61 29.81
N GLU A 70 -3.01 -2.08 31.06
CA GLU A 70 -1.88 -2.76 31.72
C GLU A 70 -1.48 -4.07 31.06
N ASN A 71 -2.31 -4.64 30.19
CA ASN A 71 -2.00 -5.88 29.48
C ASN A 71 -1.30 -5.64 28.14
N PHE A 72 -1.04 -4.39 27.78
CA PHE A 72 -0.29 -4.08 26.56
C PHE A 72 1.20 -3.84 26.87
N ALA A 73 2.07 -4.27 25.95
CA ALA A 73 3.51 -4.13 26.07
C ALA A 73 4.04 -2.98 25.19
N ALA A 74 3.46 -2.78 24.02
CA ALA A 74 3.89 -1.76 23.06
C ALA A 74 2.82 -1.47 22.01
N ILE A 75 3.10 -0.44 21.19
CA ILE A 75 2.33 -0.05 20.00
C ILE A 75 3.16 -0.36 18.75
N GLY A 76 2.50 -0.93 17.71
CA GLY A 76 2.97 -0.95 16.34
C GLY A 76 2.06 -0.08 15.45
N ILE A 77 2.62 0.64 14.49
CA ILE A 77 1.87 1.54 13.60
C ILE A 77 2.10 1.11 12.15
N THR A 78 1.00 1.01 11.40
CA THR A 78 1.02 0.95 9.94
C THR A 78 0.01 1.94 9.37
N ASN A 79 0.26 2.44 8.18
CA ASN A 79 -0.51 3.56 7.63
C ASN A 79 -0.59 3.52 6.10
N GLN A 80 -1.64 4.15 5.56
CA GLN A 80 -1.66 4.55 4.16
C GLN A 80 -0.42 5.40 3.88
N ARG A 81 0.32 5.06 2.82
CA ARG A 81 1.58 5.72 2.49
C ARG A 81 1.34 7.03 1.75
N GLU A 82 2.36 7.85 1.59
CA GLU A 82 2.46 9.07 0.77
C GLU A 82 1.49 10.20 1.14
N THR A 83 0.38 9.93 1.82
CA THR A 83 -0.57 10.95 2.27
C THR A 83 0.15 11.95 3.17
N SER A 84 0.08 13.23 2.79
CA SER A 84 0.95 14.30 3.31
C SER A 84 0.20 15.24 4.24
N VAL A 85 0.71 15.42 5.45
CA VAL A 85 0.22 16.37 6.45
C VAL A 85 1.31 17.39 6.74
N VAL A 86 0.94 18.68 6.80
CA VAL A 86 1.80 19.76 7.29
C VAL A 86 1.10 20.44 8.46
N TRP A 87 1.81 20.61 9.58
CA TRP A 87 1.24 21.19 10.79
C TRP A 87 2.17 22.19 11.46
N ASP A 88 1.60 23.02 12.29
CA ASP A 88 2.28 23.98 13.14
C ASP A 88 2.91 23.29 14.35
N ARG A 89 4.22 23.46 14.56
CA ARG A 89 4.94 22.80 15.67
C ARG A 89 4.50 23.28 17.06
N ALA A 90 4.09 24.53 17.17
CA ALA A 90 3.75 25.10 18.46
C ALA A 90 2.34 24.71 18.93
N THR A 91 1.42 24.54 17.98
CA THR A 91 0.01 24.25 18.28
C THR A 91 -0.40 22.83 17.99
N GLY A 92 0.38 22.09 17.17
CA GLY A 92 0.00 20.79 16.64
C GLY A 92 -1.12 20.85 15.58
N ALA A 93 -1.59 22.02 15.19
CA ALA A 93 -2.70 22.16 14.26
C ALA A 93 -2.25 21.99 12.80
N PRO A 94 -2.92 21.14 11.99
CA PRO A 94 -2.70 21.07 10.56
C PRO A 94 -2.96 22.43 9.90
N ILE A 95 -2.10 22.83 8.94
CA ILE A 95 -2.27 24.11 8.21
C ILE A 95 -3.17 23.98 6.97
N ALA A 96 -3.45 22.75 6.56
CA ALA A 96 -4.36 22.36 5.49
C ALA A 96 -4.81 20.91 5.71
N ASN A 97 -5.84 20.47 4.98
CA ASN A 97 -6.21 19.05 4.95
C ASN A 97 -5.03 18.19 4.44
N ALA A 98 -4.98 16.94 4.89
CA ALA A 98 -4.03 15.96 4.37
C ALA A 98 -4.29 15.70 2.88
N VAL A 99 -3.27 15.87 2.04
CA VAL A 99 -3.38 15.57 0.59
C VAL A 99 -3.09 14.09 0.40
N VAL A 100 -4.11 13.35 -0.07
CA VAL A 100 -4.10 11.89 -0.13
C VAL A 100 -3.22 11.37 -1.27
N TRP A 101 -2.69 10.17 -1.16
CA TRP A 101 -1.87 9.51 -2.17
C TRP A 101 -2.56 9.40 -3.55
N GLN A 102 -3.89 9.33 -3.58
CA GLN A 102 -4.71 9.28 -4.81
C GLN A 102 -4.86 10.63 -5.52
N ASP A 103 -4.51 11.73 -4.84
CA ASP A 103 -4.70 13.09 -5.33
C ASP A 103 -3.86 13.40 -6.57
N ARG A 104 -4.46 14.02 -7.56
CA ARG A 104 -3.84 14.33 -8.86
C ARG A 104 -3.57 15.83 -9.09
N ARG A 105 -3.83 16.71 -8.10
CA ARG A 105 -3.70 18.18 -8.25
C ARG A 105 -2.34 18.65 -8.72
N THR A 106 -1.28 17.91 -8.40
CA THR A 106 0.10 18.25 -8.77
C THR A 106 0.57 17.55 -10.06
N ALA A 107 -0.34 16.93 -10.84
CA ALA A 107 0.01 16.22 -12.07
C ALA A 107 0.72 17.12 -13.09
N ALA A 108 0.27 18.38 -13.25
CA ALA A 108 0.89 19.34 -14.15
C ALA A 108 2.34 19.70 -13.76
N VAL A 109 2.59 19.83 -12.44
CA VAL A 109 3.96 20.09 -11.92
C VAL A 109 4.87 18.89 -12.20
N CYS A 110 4.41 17.67 -11.92
CA CYS A 110 5.15 16.44 -12.21
C CYS A 110 5.45 16.34 -13.72
N GLN A 111 4.48 16.66 -14.59
CA GLN A 111 4.67 16.64 -16.03
C GLN A 111 5.69 17.68 -16.51
N ALA A 112 5.69 18.89 -15.96
CA ALA A 112 6.65 19.93 -16.27
C ALA A 112 8.08 19.49 -15.86
N LEU A 113 8.26 18.91 -14.68
CA LEU A 113 9.53 18.37 -14.22
C LEU A 113 10.03 17.20 -15.09
N LYS A 114 9.13 16.33 -15.57
CA LYS A 114 9.46 15.29 -16.56
C LYS A 114 9.98 15.87 -17.86
N GLN A 115 9.28 16.88 -18.40
CA GLN A 115 9.68 17.57 -19.63
C GLN A 115 11.01 18.30 -19.48
N ALA A 116 11.32 18.80 -18.28
CA ALA A 116 12.61 19.37 -17.94
C ALA A 116 13.74 18.33 -17.74
N GLY A 117 13.43 17.02 -17.81
CA GLY A 117 14.42 15.94 -17.76
C GLY A 117 14.84 15.51 -16.36
N HIS A 118 14.07 15.82 -15.31
CA HIS A 118 14.42 15.49 -13.92
C HIS A 118 14.09 14.06 -13.49
N GLU A 119 13.21 13.33 -14.20
CA GLU A 119 12.78 11.99 -13.80
C GLU A 119 13.93 10.98 -13.63
N PRO A 120 14.97 10.93 -14.51
CA PRO A 120 16.07 9.99 -14.32
C PRO A 120 16.82 10.16 -12.99
N MET A 121 17.03 11.41 -12.55
CA MET A 121 17.69 11.70 -11.27
C MET A 121 16.82 11.27 -10.08
N ILE A 122 15.51 11.55 -10.14
CA ILE A 122 14.56 11.14 -9.12
C ILE A 122 14.54 9.62 -9.02
N THR A 123 14.34 8.91 -10.14
CA THR A 123 14.30 7.44 -10.18
C THR A 123 15.61 6.84 -9.68
N GLN A 124 16.75 7.40 -10.04
CA GLN A 124 18.05 6.91 -9.58
C GLN A 124 18.19 7.00 -8.06
N LYS A 125 17.76 8.12 -7.45
CA LYS A 125 17.94 8.38 -6.01
C LYS A 125 16.87 7.71 -5.16
N THR A 126 15.63 7.65 -5.65
CA THR A 126 14.47 7.23 -4.85
C THR A 126 13.90 5.87 -5.24
N GLY A 127 14.23 5.37 -6.44
CA GLY A 127 13.57 4.20 -7.03
C GLY A 127 12.16 4.46 -7.55
N LEU A 128 11.65 5.69 -7.44
CA LEU A 128 10.29 6.07 -7.77
C LEU A 128 10.22 6.75 -9.14
N LEU A 129 9.04 6.74 -9.75
CA LEU A 129 8.73 7.56 -10.91
C LEU A 129 8.36 8.98 -10.46
N LEU A 130 8.40 9.93 -11.38
CA LEU A 130 7.93 11.30 -11.13
C LEU A 130 6.41 11.36 -11.36
N ASP A 131 5.65 11.14 -10.29
CA ASP A 131 4.18 11.11 -10.31
C ASP A 131 3.60 11.82 -9.08
N PRO A 132 2.42 12.47 -9.17
CA PRO A 132 1.73 13.07 -8.02
C PRO A 132 1.32 12.05 -6.94
N TYR A 133 1.46 10.77 -7.18
CA TYR A 133 1.29 9.73 -6.17
C TYR A 133 2.14 9.99 -4.92
N PHE A 134 3.39 10.40 -5.08
CA PHE A 134 4.36 10.58 -3.99
C PHE A 134 4.25 11.94 -3.29
N SER A 135 4.82 12.07 -2.08
CA SER A 135 4.56 13.21 -1.19
C SER A 135 5.16 14.54 -1.64
N ALA A 136 6.34 14.53 -2.28
CA ALA A 136 7.14 15.75 -2.53
C ALA A 136 6.36 16.89 -3.18
N SER A 137 5.66 16.62 -4.28
CA SER A 137 4.89 17.65 -4.99
C SER A 137 3.69 18.14 -4.19
N LYS A 138 3.08 17.29 -3.33
CA LYS A 138 1.97 17.67 -2.46
C LYS A 138 2.42 18.61 -1.34
N ILE A 139 3.60 18.35 -0.75
CA ILE A 139 4.20 19.22 0.26
C ILE A 139 4.44 20.60 -0.34
N ALA A 140 5.09 20.67 -1.50
CA ALA A 140 5.35 21.92 -2.22
C ALA A 140 4.05 22.68 -2.47
N TRP A 141 3.01 21.98 -2.95
CA TRP A 141 1.70 22.58 -3.20
C TRP A 141 1.08 23.17 -1.95
N VAL A 142 1.10 22.46 -0.81
CA VAL A 142 0.56 22.96 0.46
C VAL A 142 1.28 24.22 0.91
N LEU A 143 2.61 24.25 0.79
CA LEU A 143 3.41 25.44 1.16
C LEU A 143 3.11 26.65 0.28
N ASP A 144 2.83 26.44 -1.01
CA ASP A 144 2.53 27.51 -1.97
C ASP A 144 1.11 28.06 -1.83
N HIS A 145 0.15 27.19 -1.49
CA HIS A 145 -1.27 27.55 -1.45
C HIS A 145 -1.76 27.93 -0.05
N THR A 146 -0.91 27.77 0.98
CA THR A 146 -1.22 28.22 2.33
C THR A 146 -0.46 29.52 2.66
N LYS A 147 -1.20 30.59 2.96
CA LYS A 147 -0.63 31.92 3.17
C LYS A 147 0.49 31.94 4.23
N GLY A 148 1.69 32.34 3.83
CA GLY A 148 2.85 32.46 4.70
C GLY A 148 3.51 31.13 5.09
N ALA A 149 3.04 29.99 4.58
CA ALA A 149 3.55 28.69 4.99
C ALA A 149 5.03 28.48 4.61
N ARG A 150 5.48 28.94 3.42
CA ARG A 150 6.89 28.82 3.03
C ARG A 150 7.82 29.49 4.02
N ALA A 151 7.58 30.75 4.34
CA ALA A 151 8.43 31.50 5.27
C ALA A 151 8.45 30.85 6.67
N ARG A 152 7.31 30.33 7.12
CA ARG A 152 7.19 29.60 8.39
C ARG A 152 7.94 28.27 8.35
N ALA A 153 7.87 27.56 7.23
CA ALA A 153 8.62 26.32 7.02
C ALA A 153 10.13 26.55 7.04
N GLU A 154 10.61 27.60 6.35
CA GLU A 154 12.02 28.01 6.34
C GLU A 154 12.49 28.43 7.75
N ALA A 155 11.61 29.07 8.54
CA ALA A 155 11.88 29.42 9.94
C ALA A 155 11.86 28.22 10.90
N GLY A 156 11.48 27.00 10.42
CA GLY A 156 11.36 25.79 11.25
C GLY A 156 10.13 25.75 12.15
N GLU A 157 9.11 26.57 11.87
CA GLU A 157 7.87 26.63 12.64
C GLU A 157 6.87 25.53 12.28
N LEU A 158 7.04 24.91 11.10
CA LEU A 158 6.18 23.85 10.60
C LEU A 158 6.87 22.49 10.65
N ALA A 159 6.08 21.44 10.65
CA ALA A 159 6.50 20.07 10.49
C ALA A 159 5.73 19.42 9.35
N PHE A 160 6.37 18.49 8.67
CA PHE A 160 5.75 17.59 7.69
C PHE A 160 5.81 16.15 8.20
N GLY A 161 4.83 15.35 7.84
CA GLY A 161 4.85 13.91 7.98
C GLY A 161 3.88 13.22 7.05
N THR A 162 4.17 11.97 6.78
CA THR A 162 3.15 11.01 6.37
C THR A 162 2.32 10.64 7.60
N ILE A 163 1.28 9.84 7.44
CA ILE A 163 0.32 9.59 8.53
C ILE A 163 0.98 8.97 9.76
N ASP A 164 2.00 8.13 9.59
CA ASP A 164 2.80 7.60 10.70
C ASP A 164 3.38 8.70 11.60
N SER A 165 4.06 9.68 11.00
CA SER A 165 4.62 10.81 11.75
C SER A 165 3.54 11.65 12.43
N TRP A 166 2.41 11.85 11.76
CA TRP A 166 1.25 12.55 12.33
C TRP A 166 0.69 11.82 13.54
N LEU A 167 0.58 10.49 13.48
CA LEU A 167 0.10 9.69 14.61
C LEU A 167 1.08 9.69 15.78
N VAL A 168 2.40 9.53 15.51
CA VAL A 168 3.41 9.59 16.58
C VAL A 168 3.43 10.96 17.23
N TRP A 169 3.40 12.04 16.44
CA TRP A 169 3.30 13.41 16.98
C TRP A 169 2.16 13.57 17.98
N ASN A 170 0.98 13.11 17.62
CA ASN A 170 -0.20 13.21 18.48
C ASN A 170 -0.15 12.25 19.68
N LEU A 171 0.32 11.02 19.50
CA LEU A 171 0.48 10.05 20.59
C LEU A 171 1.46 10.52 21.65
N THR A 172 2.51 11.25 21.25
CA THR A 172 3.56 11.77 22.13
C THR A 172 3.37 13.22 22.52
N SER A 173 2.20 13.82 22.23
CA SER A 173 1.89 15.24 22.49
C SER A 173 2.96 16.20 21.97
N GLY A 174 3.53 15.88 20.78
CA GLY A 174 4.53 16.71 20.10
C GLY A 174 5.98 16.48 20.55
N ALA A 175 6.25 15.50 21.39
CA ALA A 175 7.61 15.20 21.85
C ALA A 175 8.48 14.57 20.75
N GLU A 176 7.89 13.78 19.85
CA GLU A 176 8.61 13.08 18.79
C GLU A 176 8.12 13.49 17.40
N HIS A 177 9.07 13.83 16.53
CA HIS A 177 8.84 14.09 15.11
C HIS A 177 9.69 13.13 14.27
N VAL A 178 9.18 11.95 14.06
CA VAL A 178 9.88 10.80 13.48
C VAL A 178 9.06 10.10 12.42
N THR A 179 9.72 9.38 11.52
CA THR A 179 9.16 8.45 10.54
C THR A 179 10.05 7.23 10.43
N ASP A 180 9.61 6.18 9.75
CA ASP A 180 10.44 5.03 9.42
C ASP A 180 10.98 5.09 7.99
N ALA A 181 11.98 4.22 7.70
CA ALA A 181 12.64 4.18 6.41
C ALA A 181 11.69 3.79 5.26
N SER A 182 10.66 2.97 5.53
CA SER A 182 9.72 2.53 4.50
C SER A 182 8.75 3.64 4.09
N ASN A 183 8.24 4.44 5.03
CA ASN A 183 7.43 5.63 4.76
C ASN A 183 8.28 6.74 4.12
N ALA A 184 9.48 7.02 4.64
CA ALA A 184 10.39 8.00 4.07
C ALA A 184 10.69 7.71 2.59
N ALA A 185 10.89 6.44 2.22
CA ALA A 185 11.15 6.01 0.85
C ALA A 185 9.99 6.30 -0.13
N ARG A 186 8.80 6.65 0.36
CA ARG A 186 7.62 6.96 -0.48
C ARG A 186 7.44 8.45 -0.73
N THR A 187 8.31 9.28 -0.21
CA THR A 187 8.14 10.75 -0.28
C THR A 187 8.67 11.41 -1.55
N SER A 188 9.51 10.74 -2.35
CA SER A 188 10.35 11.30 -3.41
C SER A 188 11.39 12.34 -2.92
N LEU A 189 11.64 12.38 -1.61
CA LEU A 189 12.65 13.26 -0.98
C LEU A 189 13.77 12.47 -0.28
N PHE A 190 13.59 11.16 -0.13
CA PHE A 190 14.49 10.27 0.57
C PHE A 190 15.35 9.48 -0.42
N ASN A 191 16.66 9.50 -0.23
CA ASN A 191 17.60 8.74 -1.05
C ASN A 191 17.73 7.33 -0.48
N ILE A 192 17.22 6.33 -1.21
CA ILE A 192 17.19 4.94 -0.77
C ILE A 192 18.59 4.29 -0.69
N HIS A 193 19.61 4.89 -1.27
CA HIS A 193 21.00 4.39 -1.22
C HIS A 193 21.76 4.94 -0.01
N THR A 194 21.59 6.24 0.29
CA THR A 194 22.25 6.89 1.44
C THR A 194 21.45 6.82 2.72
N GLN A 195 20.17 6.42 2.62
CA GLN A 195 19.22 6.32 3.74
C GLN A 195 19.02 7.65 4.50
N ASN A 196 19.01 8.75 3.76
CA ASN A 196 18.83 10.10 4.28
C ASN A 196 17.94 10.94 3.35
N TRP A 197 17.41 12.05 3.88
CA TRP A 197 16.81 13.09 3.07
C TRP A 197 17.84 13.66 2.11
N ASP A 198 17.49 13.76 0.83
CA ASP A 198 18.43 14.15 -0.23
C ASP A 198 18.32 15.64 -0.53
N ALA A 199 19.44 16.36 -0.42
CA ALA A 199 19.48 17.80 -0.60
C ALA A 199 19.07 18.25 -2.02
N ASP A 200 19.43 17.48 -3.06
CA ASP A 200 19.08 17.84 -4.45
C ASP A 200 17.57 17.64 -4.68
N LEU A 201 16.97 16.58 -4.08
CA LEU A 201 15.52 16.34 -4.17
C LEU A 201 14.73 17.40 -3.39
N LEU A 202 15.18 17.73 -2.18
CA LEU A 202 14.59 18.82 -1.38
C LEU A 202 14.64 20.15 -2.14
N ALA A 203 15.78 20.48 -2.77
CA ALA A 203 15.93 21.68 -3.57
C ALA A 203 15.06 21.67 -4.84
N LEU A 204 14.97 20.52 -5.54
CA LEU A 204 14.16 20.38 -6.76
C LEU A 204 12.67 20.63 -6.51
N PHE A 205 12.14 20.10 -5.39
CA PHE A 205 10.73 20.30 -5.00
C PHE A 205 10.53 21.53 -4.11
N GLU A 206 11.58 22.30 -3.86
CA GLU A 206 11.55 23.48 -2.99
C GLU A 206 10.97 23.19 -1.60
N VAL A 207 11.32 22.04 -1.01
CA VAL A 207 10.89 21.62 0.33
C VAL A 207 12.00 21.91 1.34
N PRO A 208 11.78 22.80 2.34
CA PRO A 208 12.77 23.07 3.36
C PRO A 208 13.11 21.84 4.20
N ALA A 209 14.40 21.59 4.43
CA ALA A 209 14.85 20.45 5.24
C ALA A 209 14.36 20.51 6.71
N SER A 210 14.07 21.71 7.21
CA SER A 210 13.50 21.95 8.55
C SER A 210 12.14 21.30 8.79
N LEU A 211 11.40 21.00 7.72
CA LEU A 211 10.12 20.29 7.78
C LEU A 211 10.25 18.80 8.09
N MET A 212 11.39 18.20 7.74
CA MET A 212 11.51 16.75 7.63
C MET A 212 11.65 16.07 8.99
N PRO A 213 10.95 14.93 9.20
CA PRO A 213 11.09 14.13 10.42
C PRO A 213 12.43 13.37 10.47
N GLN A 214 12.85 12.95 11.65
CA GLN A 214 13.96 12.02 11.79
C GLN A 214 13.55 10.63 11.28
N VAL A 215 14.39 10.00 10.46
CA VAL A 215 14.13 8.66 9.90
C VAL A 215 14.75 7.59 10.78
N LYS A 216 13.93 6.71 11.34
CA LYS A 216 14.35 5.57 12.17
C LYS A 216 14.21 4.24 11.41
N ASP A 217 14.74 3.17 11.97
CA ASP A 217 14.50 1.81 11.50
C ASP A 217 13.03 1.41 11.73
N ASN A 218 12.55 0.39 11.02
CA ASN A 218 11.14 -0.05 11.15
C ASN A 218 10.83 -0.68 12.53
N ALA A 219 11.82 -1.30 13.18
CA ALA A 219 11.74 -1.74 14.57
C ALA A 219 12.71 -0.88 15.41
N ALA A 220 12.19 0.16 16.04
CA ALA A 220 12.96 1.15 16.78
C ALA A 220 12.11 1.78 17.89
N ASP A 221 12.74 2.53 18.77
CA ASP A 221 12.04 3.39 19.74
C ASP A 221 11.58 4.67 19.03
N PHE A 222 10.27 4.83 18.82
CA PHE A 222 9.62 6.01 18.24
C PHE A 222 9.05 6.95 19.30
N GLY A 223 9.33 6.69 20.58
CA GLY A 223 8.79 7.41 21.72
C GLY A 223 7.72 6.63 22.49
N THR A 224 7.14 7.28 23.47
CA THR A 224 6.10 6.68 24.33
C THR A 224 4.84 7.53 24.28
N SER A 225 3.68 6.89 24.17
CA SER A 225 2.41 7.61 24.23
C SER A 225 2.22 8.31 25.57
N GLU A 226 1.67 9.51 25.54
CA GLU A 226 1.32 10.21 26.76
C GLU A 226 0.17 9.52 27.51
N PRO A 227 0.27 9.35 28.84
CA PRO A 227 -0.79 8.72 29.63
C PRO A 227 -2.16 9.41 29.49
N ASP A 228 -2.19 10.73 29.33
CA ASP A 228 -3.44 11.48 29.14
C ASP A 228 -4.09 11.18 27.77
N VAL A 229 -3.34 10.64 26.82
CA VAL A 229 -3.83 10.27 25.48
C VAL A 229 -4.45 8.88 25.50
N LEU A 230 -3.71 7.86 25.98
CA LEU A 230 -4.15 6.45 25.90
C LEU A 230 -4.45 5.80 27.27
N GLY A 231 -4.39 6.56 28.37
CA GLY A 231 -4.56 6.02 29.73
C GLY A 231 -3.31 5.37 30.32
N ALA A 232 -2.25 5.20 29.52
CA ALA A 232 -0.92 4.69 29.94
C ALA A 232 0.17 5.16 28.98
N GLY A 233 1.40 5.20 29.48
CA GLY A 233 2.60 5.35 28.65
C GLY A 233 2.97 4.02 27.97
N LEU A 234 2.56 3.84 26.72
CA LEU A 234 2.89 2.67 25.92
C LEU A 234 4.02 3.03 24.94
N PRO A 235 5.13 2.30 24.92
CA PRO A 235 6.21 2.56 23.97
C PRO A 235 5.76 2.22 22.53
N ILE A 236 6.12 3.06 21.56
CA ILE A 236 5.86 2.87 20.13
C ILE A 236 7.13 2.26 19.53
N LEU A 237 7.09 0.98 19.14
CA LEU A 237 8.29 0.20 18.85
C LEU A 237 8.33 -0.41 17.45
N GLY A 238 7.26 -0.31 16.67
CA GLY A 238 7.19 -0.80 15.30
C GLY A 238 6.47 0.20 14.39
N MET A 239 7.01 0.44 13.20
CA MET A 239 6.38 1.31 12.22
C MET A 239 6.73 0.89 10.80
N ALA A 240 5.74 0.84 9.92
CA ALA A 240 5.93 0.61 8.49
C ALA A 240 4.73 1.09 7.68
N GLY A 241 4.97 1.51 6.43
CA GLY A 241 3.90 1.72 5.47
C GLY A 241 3.09 0.43 5.24
N ASP A 242 1.81 0.55 4.88
CA ASP A 242 0.85 -0.55 4.82
C ASP A 242 1.33 -1.76 3.99
N GLN A 243 1.91 -1.52 2.83
CA GLN A 243 2.36 -2.59 1.94
C GLN A 243 3.64 -3.27 2.45
N GLN A 244 4.52 -2.51 3.09
CA GLN A 244 5.71 -3.02 3.75
C GLN A 244 5.34 -3.83 5.00
N ALA A 245 4.44 -3.33 5.82
CA ALA A 245 3.89 -4.07 6.96
C ALA A 245 3.23 -5.38 6.51
N ALA A 246 2.41 -5.36 5.45
CA ALA A 246 1.82 -6.57 4.90
C ALA A 246 2.89 -7.58 4.43
N SER A 247 4.00 -7.12 3.84
CA SER A 247 5.11 -7.99 3.45
C SER A 247 5.77 -8.66 4.66
N ILE A 248 5.89 -7.93 5.78
CA ILE A 248 6.40 -8.46 7.06
C ILE A 248 5.41 -9.47 7.65
N GLY A 249 4.11 -9.13 7.72
CA GLY A 249 3.07 -10.04 8.22
C GLY A 249 2.90 -11.30 7.38
N GLN A 250 3.21 -11.21 6.08
CA GLN A 250 3.28 -12.35 5.16
C GLN A 250 4.62 -13.09 5.22
N VAL A 251 5.56 -12.65 6.06
CA VAL A 251 6.86 -13.30 6.22
C VAL A 251 7.65 -13.39 4.89
N CYS A 252 7.56 -12.33 4.07
CA CYS A 252 8.30 -12.25 2.81
C CYS A 252 9.72 -11.70 3.04
N PHE A 253 10.54 -12.43 3.82
CA PHE A 253 11.85 -11.96 4.30
C PHE A 253 13.01 -12.32 3.38
N GLN A 254 12.85 -13.31 2.51
CA GLN A 254 13.95 -13.74 1.65
C GLN A 254 13.83 -13.14 0.24
N PRO A 255 14.97 -12.85 -0.41
CA PRO A 255 14.97 -12.41 -1.79
C PRO A 255 14.18 -13.38 -2.69
N GLY A 256 13.40 -12.84 -3.58
CA GLY A 256 12.53 -13.62 -4.48
C GLY A 256 11.11 -13.84 -3.96
N MET A 257 10.86 -13.72 -2.65
CA MET A 257 9.51 -13.88 -2.10
C MET A 257 8.62 -12.72 -2.54
N VAL A 258 7.38 -13.06 -2.93
CA VAL A 258 6.40 -12.11 -3.45
C VAL A 258 5.12 -12.18 -2.63
N LYS A 259 4.61 -11.03 -2.23
CA LYS A 259 3.27 -10.88 -1.66
C LYS A 259 2.37 -10.03 -2.55
N SER A 260 1.07 -10.25 -2.49
CA SER A 260 0.06 -9.43 -3.17
C SER A 260 -1.14 -9.20 -2.26
N THR A 261 -1.45 -7.94 -2.01
CA THR A 261 -2.62 -7.54 -1.22
C THR A 261 -3.74 -7.09 -2.14
N TYR A 262 -4.88 -7.78 -2.09
CA TYR A 262 -6.07 -7.52 -2.90
C TYR A 262 -7.14 -6.80 -2.08
N GLY A 263 -7.01 -5.47 -1.99
CA GLY A 263 -8.00 -4.56 -1.43
C GLY A 263 -8.82 -3.87 -2.51
N THR A 264 -9.08 -2.56 -2.38
CA THR A 264 -9.72 -1.72 -3.41
C THR A 264 -8.93 -1.78 -4.73
N GLY A 265 -7.60 -1.60 -4.64
CA GLY A 265 -6.62 -1.93 -5.65
C GLY A 265 -5.85 -3.20 -5.26
N CYS A 266 -4.81 -3.52 -6.02
CA CYS A 266 -3.88 -4.58 -5.69
C CYS A 266 -2.46 -4.04 -5.68
N PHE A 267 -1.68 -4.44 -4.66
CA PHE A 267 -0.29 -4.03 -4.50
C PHE A 267 0.60 -5.26 -4.33
N VAL A 268 1.53 -5.43 -5.27
CA VAL A 268 2.47 -6.54 -5.28
C VAL A 268 3.84 -6.04 -4.86
N LEU A 269 4.46 -6.69 -3.88
CA LEU A 269 5.83 -6.47 -3.47
C LEU A 269 6.65 -7.73 -3.63
N ALA A 270 7.80 -7.61 -4.32
CA ALA A 270 8.81 -8.66 -4.43
C ALA A 270 10.07 -8.23 -3.67
N ASN A 271 10.46 -9.00 -2.67
CA ASN A 271 11.69 -8.77 -1.90
C ASN A 271 12.92 -8.96 -2.81
N THR A 272 13.80 -7.96 -2.88
CA THR A 272 15.03 -7.99 -3.69
C THR A 272 16.30 -8.10 -2.85
N GLY A 273 16.15 -8.30 -1.54
CA GLY A 273 17.29 -8.40 -0.61
C GLY A 273 17.97 -7.04 -0.38
N ASN A 274 19.28 -7.06 -0.18
CA ASN A 274 20.07 -5.89 0.18
C ASN A 274 20.51 -5.01 -1.00
N LYS A 275 20.00 -5.27 -2.21
CA LYS A 275 20.33 -4.49 -3.41
C LYS A 275 19.04 -3.95 -4.05
N PRO A 276 18.96 -2.64 -4.30
CA PRO A 276 17.85 -2.08 -5.04
C PRO A 276 17.90 -2.56 -6.50
N ALA A 277 16.85 -3.26 -6.94
CA ALA A 277 16.72 -3.68 -8.33
C ALA A 277 16.20 -2.52 -9.18
N LYS A 278 16.93 -2.18 -10.26
CA LYS A 278 16.44 -1.18 -11.21
C LYS A 278 15.36 -1.81 -12.08
N SER A 279 14.21 -1.16 -12.17
CA SER A 279 13.16 -1.60 -13.08
C SER A 279 13.35 -1.02 -14.50
N ASN A 280 13.17 -1.88 -15.50
CA ASN A 280 13.03 -1.51 -16.91
C ASN A 280 11.56 -1.56 -17.36
N ASN A 281 10.67 -2.05 -16.50
CA ASN A 281 9.25 -2.24 -16.73
C ASN A 281 8.38 -1.23 -15.97
N GLN A 282 8.94 -0.08 -15.59
CA GLN A 282 8.24 0.99 -14.87
C GLN A 282 7.67 0.53 -13.52
N LEU A 283 8.28 -0.46 -12.88
CA LEU A 283 8.00 -0.80 -11.48
C LEU A 283 8.73 0.17 -10.55
N LEU A 284 8.29 0.23 -9.32
CA LEU A 284 8.91 1.06 -8.30
C LEU A 284 9.94 0.23 -7.52
N THR A 285 11.10 0.81 -7.25
CA THR A 285 12.03 0.27 -6.26
C THR A 285 11.82 1.01 -4.94
N THR A 286 11.70 0.30 -3.85
CA THR A 286 11.41 0.91 -2.54
C THR A 286 12.16 0.20 -1.42
N VAL A 287 12.22 0.82 -0.25
CA VAL A 287 12.67 0.16 0.98
C VAL A 287 11.54 -0.75 1.45
N ALA A 288 11.81 -2.05 1.56
CA ALA A 288 10.90 -3.01 2.19
C ALA A 288 10.89 -2.84 3.70
N TYR A 289 12.08 -2.79 4.30
CA TYR A 289 12.30 -2.45 5.71
C TYR A 289 13.79 -2.15 5.95
N ARG A 290 14.07 -1.45 7.06
CA ARG A 290 15.41 -1.25 7.59
C ARG A 290 15.42 -1.72 9.05
N LEU A 291 16.32 -2.64 9.40
CA LEU A 291 16.45 -3.21 10.72
C LEU A 291 17.94 -3.22 11.13
N ASN A 292 18.26 -2.70 12.30
CA ASN A 292 19.64 -2.58 12.79
C ASN A 292 20.59 -1.89 11.79
N GLY A 293 20.06 -0.91 11.03
CA GLY A 293 20.78 -0.20 9.97
C GLY A 293 20.90 -0.96 8.64
N GLU A 294 20.51 -2.25 8.59
CA GLU A 294 20.54 -3.06 7.37
C GLU A 294 19.24 -2.86 6.56
N VAL A 295 19.40 -2.53 5.27
CA VAL A 295 18.29 -2.23 4.39
C VAL A 295 17.92 -3.44 3.53
N THR A 296 16.65 -3.77 3.51
CA THR A 296 16.06 -4.69 2.53
C THR A 296 15.20 -3.90 1.56
N TYR A 297 15.36 -4.16 0.28
CA TYR A 297 14.62 -3.50 -0.80
C TYR A 297 13.53 -4.39 -1.39
N ALA A 298 12.60 -3.77 -2.10
CA ALA A 298 11.58 -4.47 -2.87
C ALA A 298 11.32 -3.77 -4.21
N LEU A 299 10.90 -4.56 -5.20
CA LEU A 299 10.15 -4.06 -6.35
C LEU A 299 8.67 -4.01 -6.00
N GLU A 300 8.01 -2.92 -6.37
CA GLU A 300 6.58 -2.73 -6.15
C GLU A 300 5.88 -2.42 -7.47
N GLY A 301 4.72 -3.04 -7.67
CA GLY A 301 3.77 -2.68 -8.71
C GLY A 301 2.36 -2.59 -8.15
N SER A 302 1.58 -1.66 -8.69
CA SER A 302 0.21 -1.41 -8.27
C SER A 302 -0.78 -1.58 -9.42
N ILE A 303 -1.90 -2.23 -9.11
CA ILE A 303 -3.08 -2.36 -9.96
C ILE A 303 -4.17 -1.53 -9.29
N PHE A 304 -4.68 -0.50 -9.99
CA PHE A 304 -5.60 0.46 -9.37
C PHE A 304 -6.99 -0.11 -9.10
N MET A 305 -7.41 -1.08 -9.92
CA MET A 305 -8.75 -1.65 -9.88
C MET A 305 -8.68 -3.16 -9.59
N ALA A 306 -9.02 -3.54 -8.37
CA ALA A 306 -9.19 -4.92 -7.94
C ALA A 306 -10.56 -5.09 -7.25
N GLY A 307 -10.67 -4.97 -5.95
CA GLY A 307 -11.95 -5.00 -5.24
C GLY A 307 -12.93 -3.91 -5.65
N ALA A 308 -12.42 -2.77 -6.12
CA ALA A 308 -13.26 -1.71 -6.70
C ALA A 308 -14.07 -2.19 -7.91
N ILE A 309 -13.61 -3.19 -8.67
CA ILE A 309 -14.39 -3.79 -9.76
C ILE A 309 -15.63 -4.50 -9.21
N VAL A 310 -15.47 -5.23 -8.11
CA VAL A 310 -16.58 -5.93 -7.43
C VAL A 310 -17.57 -4.93 -6.85
N GLN A 311 -17.08 -3.84 -6.25
CA GLN A 311 -17.94 -2.74 -5.79
C GLN A 311 -18.72 -2.13 -6.95
N TRP A 312 -18.09 -1.90 -8.10
CA TRP A 312 -18.75 -1.39 -9.28
C TRP A 312 -19.82 -2.36 -9.83
N LEU A 313 -19.57 -3.68 -9.83
CA LEU A 313 -20.59 -4.67 -10.19
C LEU A 313 -21.81 -4.60 -9.26
N ARG A 314 -21.59 -4.33 -7.96
CA ARG A 314 -22.64 -4.19 -6.95
C ARG A 314 -23.36 -2.83 -7.06
N ASP A 315 -22.61 -1.76 -6.89
CA ASP A 315 -23.17 -0.41 -6.66
C ASP A 315 -23.46 0.34 -7.98
N GLY A 316 -22.65 0.10 -9.02
CA GLY A 316 -22.80 0.74 -10.34
C GLY A 316 -23.73 0.00 -11.29
N LEU A 317 -23.66 -1.32 -11.32
CA LEU A 317 -24.45 -2.15 -12.23
C LEU A 317 -25.61 -2.90 -11.57
N GLY A 318 -25.60 -3.09 -10.25
CA GLY A 318 -26.60 -3.89 -9.54
C GLY A 318 -26.61 -5.36 -9.96
N LEU A 319 -25.48 -5.89 -10.41
CA LEU A 319 -25.36 -7.29 -10.87
C LEU A 319 -25.26 -8.29 -9.70
N VAL A 320 -24.80 -7.86 -8.55
CA VAL A 320 -24.66 -8.65 -7.33
C VAL A 320 -25.16 -7.83 -6.14
N GLU A 321 -25.68 -8.51 -5.11
CA GLU A 321 -26.08 -7.86 -3.85
C GLU A 321 -24.90 -7.77 -2.88
N LYS A 322 -24.03 -8.77 -2.90
CA LYS A 322 -22.84 -8.88 -2.03
C LYS A 322 -21.62 -9.26 -2.85
N ALA A 323 -20.44 -8.85 -2.40
CA ALA A 323 -19.17 -9.21 -3.02
C ALA A 323 -18.98 -10.75 -3.12
N SER A 324 -19.45 -11.50 -2.11
CA SER A 324 -19.39 -12.97 -2.09
C SER A 324 -20.16 -13.66 -3.22
N ASP A 325 -21.19 -13.01 -3.79
CA ASP A 325 -22.02 -13.59 -4.85
C ASP A 325 -21.23 -13.78 -6.16
N THR A 326 -20.15 -13.01 -6.33
CA THR A 326 -19.29 -13.10 -7.51
C THR A 326 -18.63 -14.46 -7.67
N GLN A 327 -18.39 -15.20 -6.59
CA GLN A 327 -17.82 -16.53 -6.65
C GLN A 327 -18.76 -17.51 -7.37
N ALA A 328 -20.01 -17.57 -6.96
CA ALA A 328 -21.01 -18.46 -7.56
C ALA A 328 -21.26 -18.08 -9.04
N LEU A 329 -21.41 -16.79 -9.33
CA LEU A 329 -21.57 -16.32 -10.72
C LEU A 329 -20.39 -16.73 -11.60
N ALA A 330 -19.15 -16.57 -11.12
CA ALA A 330 -17.97 -16.95 -11.90
C ALA A 330 -17.85 -18.47 -12.11
N GLN A 331 -18.35 -19.29 -11.17
CA GLN A 331 -18.43 -20.74 -11.30
C GLN A 331 -19.48 -21.17 -12.32
N ASP A 332 -20.62 -20.48 -12.36
CA ASP A 332 -21.76 -20.79 -13.25
C ASP A 332 -21.58 -20.24 -14.67
N ALA A 333 -20.63 -19.31 -14.88
CA ALA A 333 -20.35 -18.71 -16.17
C ALA A 333 -19.91 -19.76 -17.22
N ASN A 334 -20.28 -19.50 -18.47
CA ASN A 334 -19.83 -20.36 -19.58
C ASN A 334 -18.29 -20.33 -19.67
N PRO A 335 -17.63 -21.48 -19.44
CA PRO A 335 -16.17 -21.53 -19.43
C PRO A 335 -15.51 -21.14 -20.77
N ASP A 336 -16.22 -21.24 -21.89
CA ASP A 336 -15.72 -20.93 -23.23
C ASP A 336 -16.08 -19.51 -23.69
N ASN A 337 -16.83 -18.74 -22.88
CA ASN A 337 -17.12 -17.35 -23.17
C ASN A 337 -15.84 -16.53 -23.23
N ALA A 338 -15.66 -15.75 -24.30
CA ALA A 338 -14.45 -15.00 -24.59
C ALA A 338 -14.48 -13.53 -24.07
N THR A 339 -15.51 -13.15 -23.33
CA THR A 339 -15.65 -11.79 -22.79
C THR A 339 -14.46 -11.43 -21.91
N VAL A 340 -13.86 -10.26 -22.19
CA VAL A 340 -12.74 -9.69 -21.44
C VAL A 340 -13.11 -8.30 -20.97
N LEU A 341 -12.82 -8.00 -19.71
CA LEU A 341 -12.86 -6.64 -19.18
C LEU A 341 -11.42 -6.10 -19.04
N VAL A 342 -11.11 -4.95 -19.65
CA VAL A 342 -9.96 -4.14 -19.28
C VAL A 342 -10.46 -3.07 -18.29
N PRO A 343 -10.10 -3.18 -16.99
CA PRO A 343 -10.77 -2.38 -15.95
C PRO A 343 -10.08 -1.03 -15.69
N ALA A 344 -9.82 -0.26 -16.75
CA ALA A 344 -9.13 1.03 -16.70
C ALA A 344 -10.06 2.18 -16.27
N PHE A 345 -10.89 2.01 -15.21
CA PHE A 345 -11.84 3.02 -14.74
C PHE A 345 -11.15 4.32 -14.31
N THR A 346 -9.95 4.20 -13.74
CA THR A 346 -9.10 5.31 -13.30
C THR A 346 -7.74 5.31 -14.00
N GLY A 347 -7.69 4.77 -15.23
CA GLY A 347 -6.46 4.45 -15.91
C GLY A 347 -5.90 3.09 -15.53
N LEU A 348 -4.70 2.78 -16.02
CA LEU A 348 -3.94 1.56 -15.71
C LEU A 348 -2.68 1.92 -14.92
N GLY A 349 -2.39 1.15 -13.87
CA GLY A 349 -1.15 1.22 -13.09
C GLY A 349 0.01 0.50 -13.77
N ALA A 350 0.93 -0.02 -12.95
CA ALA A 350 2.08 -0.79 -13.43
C ALA A 350 1.66 -2.05 -14.20
N PRO A 351 2.40 -2.44 -15.26
CA PRO A 351 3.57 -1.79 -15.83
C PRO A 351 3.24 -0.70 -16.87
N HIS A 352 1.96 -0.42 -17.14
CA HIS A 352 1.52 0.40 -18.29
C HIS A 352 1.54 1.90 -18.03
N TRP A 353 1.24 2.34 -16.81
CA TRP A 353 1.14 3.75 -16.40
C TRP A 353 0.37 4.60 -17.40
N ALA A 354 -0.86 4.17 -17.73
CA ALA A 354 -1.73 4.81 -18.70
C ALA A 354 -2.93 5.51 -18.01
N PRO A 355 -2.77 6.75 -17.53
CA PRO A 355 -3.81 7.46 -16.78
C PRO A 355 -5.03 7.81 -17.63
N ASP A 356 -4.85 7.93 -18.95
CA ASP A 356 -5.89 8.29 -19.90
C ASP A 356 -6.67 7.07 -20.45
N ALA A 357 -6.22 5.85 -20.16
CA ALA A 357 -6.93 4.62 -20.50
C ALA A 357 -8.31 4.59 -19.84
N ARG A 358 -9.30 4.02 -20.52
CA ARG A 358 -10.67 3.87 -19.98
C ARG A 358 -11.10 2.42 -20.05
N ALA A 359 -11.97 2.03 -19.11
CA ALA A 359 -12.48 0.67 -19.02
C ALA A 359 -13.31 0.29 -20.24
N ALA A 360 -13.15 -0.95 -20.70
CA ALA A 360 -13.90 -1.48 -21.83
C ALA A 360 -14.11 -2.99 -21.73
N PHE A 361 -15.27 -3.45 -22.19
CA PHE A 361 -15.54 -4.87 -22.44
C PHE A 361 -15.27 -5.20 -23.91
N PHE A 362 -14.71 -6.39 -24.13
CA PHE A 362 -14.42 -6.91 -25.46
C PHE A 362 -15.03 -8.31 -25.63
N ASN A 363 -15.25 -8.72 -26.86
CA ASN A 363 -15.74 -10.05 -27.26
C ASN A 363 -17.11 -10.41 -26.67
N MET A 364 -17.93 -9.44 -26.30
CA MET A 364 -19.31 -9.71 -25.88
C MET A 364 -20.16 -10.17 -27.07
N THR A 365 -20.98 -11.16 -26.82
CA THR A 365 -21.98 -11.65 -27.77
C THR A 365 -23.39 -11.54 -27.19
N ARG A 366 -24.42 -11.86 -27.94
CA ARG A 366 -25.81 -11.71 -27.49
C ARG A 366 -26.16 -12.64 -26.31
N ASP A 367 -25.43 -13.71 -26.15
CA ASP A 367 -25.59 -14.69 -25.05
C ASP A 367 -24.70 -14.43 -23.84
N THR A 368 -23.86 -13.37 -23.87
CA THR A 368 -23.11 -12.95 -22.70
C THR A 368 -24.05 -12.52 -21.57
N GLY A 369 -24.04 -13.26 -20.48
CA GLY A 369 -24.86 -13.04 -19.29
C GLY A 369 -24.14 -12.35 -18.16
N ARG A 370 -24.84 -12.16 -17.05
CA ARG A 370 -24.27 -11.55 -15.82
C ARG A 370 -23.16 -12.42 -15.23
N GLU A 371 -23.27 -13.73 -15.36
CA GLU A 371 -22.30 -14.71 -14.93
C GLU A 371 -20.96 -14.50 -15.66
N ASP A 372 -21.01 -14.32 -16.98
CA ASP A 372 -19.84 -14.04 -17.81
C ASP A 372 -19.20 -12.68 -17.50
N ILE A 373 -20.02 -11.66 -17.22
CA ILE A 373 -19.54 -10.32 -16.82
C ILE A 373 -18.83 -10.40 -15.46
N ALA A 374 -19.44 -11.06 -14.47
CA ALA A 374 -18.84 -11.23 -13.14
C ALA A 374 -17.51 -12.00 -13.22
N ARG A 375 -17.47 -13.05 -14.04
CA ARG A 375 -16.25 -13.81 -14.29
C ARG A 375 -15.18 -12.97 -14.98
N ALA A 376 -15.51 -12.24 -16.05
CA ALA A 376 -14.56 -11.38 -16.75
C ALA A 376 -13.98 -10.30 -15.82
N ALA A 377 -14.79 -9.80 -14.89
CA ALA A 377 -14.35 -8.86 -13.87
C ALA A 377 -13.32 -9.47 -12.90
N LEU A 378 -13.54 -10.68 -12.39
CA LEU A 378 -12.57 -11.38 -11.53
C LEU A 378 -11.33 -11.81 -12.33
N GLU A 379 -11.49 -12.35 -13.55
CA GLU A 379 -10.38 -12.73 -14.43
C GLU A 379 -9.48 -11.53 -14.75
N SER A 380 -10.04 -10.32 -14.90
CA SER A 380 -9.25 -9.11 -15.17
C SER A 380 -8.23 -8.81 -14.06
N VAL A 381 -8.55 -9.14 -12.81
CA VAL A 381 -7.61 -9.01 -11.68
C VAL A 381 -6.45 -9.99 -11.83
N SER A 382 -6.74 -11.25 -12.16
CA SER A 382 -5.71 -12.27 -12.37
C SER A 382 -4.81 -11.96 -13.57
N LEU A 383 -5.39 -11.44 -14.66
CA LEU A 383 -4.65 -11.10 -15.89
C LEU A 383 -3.73 -9.89 -15.68
N GLN A 384 -4.19 -8.85 -14.99
CA GLN A 384 -3.34 -7.72 -14.59
C GLN A 384 -2.21 -8.19 -13.64
N THR A 385 -2.53 -9.07 -12.69
CA THR A 385 -1.54 -9.64 -11.78
C THR A 385 -0.46 -10.43 -12.55
N ALA A 386 -0.85 -11.22 -13.55
CA ALA A 386 0.10 -11.98 -14.38
C ALA A 386 1.03 -11.06 -15.20
N ASP A 387 0.50 -9.96 -15.77
CA ASP A 387 1.33 -8.97 -16.46
C ASP A 387 2.33 -8.32 -15.51
N LEU A 388 1.88 -7.97 -14.30
CA LEU A 388 2.73 -7.37 -13.28
C LEU A 388 3.82 -8.33 -12.78
N LEU A 389 3.47 -9.59 -12.50
CA LEU A 389 4.44 -10.61 -12.06
C LEU A 389 5.48 -10.89 -13.13
N ARG A 390 5.10 -10.90 -14.41
CA ARG A 390 6.03 -11.05 -15.53
C ARG A 390 7.02 -9.89 -15.57
N ALA A 391 6.54 -8.66 -15.48
CA ALA A 391 7.40 -7.47 -15.42
C ALA A 391 8.37 -7.52 -14.22
N MET A 392 7.88 -7.95 -13.04
CA MET A 392 8.73 -8.15 -11.85
C MET A 392 9.78 -9.23 -12.08
N GLN A 393 9.41 -10.36 -12.66
CA GLN A 393 10.31 -11.47 -12.93
C GLN A 393 11.43 -11.06 -13.91
N ASP A 394 11.10 -10.32 -14.97
CA ASP A 394 12.07 -9.80 -15.93
C ASP A 394 13.08 -8.84 -15.24
N ASP A 395 12.60 -7.92 -14.41
CA ASP A 395 13.46 -6.97 -13.68
C ASP A 395 14.32 -7.66 -12.61
N MET A 396 13.77 -8.66 -11.91
CA MET A 396 14.51 -9.45 -10.93
C MET A 396 15.59 -10.29 -11.62
N GLN A 397 15.28 -10.93 -12.73
CA GLN A 397 16.25 -11.70 -13.51
C GLN A 397 17.38 -10.79 -14.03
N ALA A 398 17.05 -9.59 -14.50
CA ALA A 398 18.04 -8.58 -14.90
C ALA A 398 18.95 -8.14 -13.76
N ALA A 399 18.46 -8.18 -12.52
CA ALA A 399 19.22 -7.91 -11.29
C ALA A 399 19.99 -9.14 -10.75
N GLY A 400 19.90 -10.30 -11.42
CA GLY A 400 20.52 -11.54 -10.98
C GLY A 400 19.82 -12.23 -9.81
N LEU A 401 18.51 -11.97 -9.65
CA LEU A 401 17.65 -12.56 -8.62
C LEU A 401 16.68 -13.54 -9.28
N GLU A 402 16.31 -14.59 -8.54
CA GLU A 402 15.24 -15.50 -8.94
C GLU A 402 13.98 -15.17 -8.15
N ALA A 403 12.84 -14.98 -8.84
CA ALA A 403 11.55 -14.87 -8.17
C ALA A 403 11.16 -16.24 -7.59
N ALA A 404 10.66 -16.25 -6.35
CA ALA A 404 10.09 -17.45 -5.79
C ALA A 404 8.88 -17.88 -6.64
N PRO A 405 8.76 -19.17 -6.96
CA PRO A 405 7.66 -19.67 -7.78
C PRO A 405 6.32 -19.73 -7.01
N ARG A 406 6.08 -18.75 -6.13
CA ARG A 406 4.95 -18.77 -5.17
C ARG A 406 4.54 -17.35 -4.81
N LEU A 407 3.23 -17.10 -4.79
CA LEU A 407 2.66 -15.81 -4.41
C LEU A 407 1.87 -15.95 -3.10
N ARG A 408 2.21 -15.16 -2.09
CA ARG A 408 1.43 -15.01 -0.86
C ARG A 408 0.39 -13.92 -1.03
N VAL A 409 -0.86 -14.22 -0.68
CA VAL A 409 -1.98 -13.31 -0.92
C VAL A 409 -2.75 -12.97 0.35
N ASP A 410 -3.23 -11.74 0.42
CA ASP A 410 -4.11 -11.23 1.48
C ASP A 410 -5.07 -10.17 0.96
N GLY A 411 -5.84 -9.57 1.87
CA GLY A 411 -6.87 -8.59 1.55
C GLY A 411 -8.25 -9.22 1.35
N GLY A 412 -9.28 -8.39 1.30
CA GLY A 412 -10.68 -8.85 1.32
C GLY A 412 -11.10 -9.74 0.16
N MET A 413 -10.48 -9.58 -1.01
CA MET A 413 -10.85 -10.37 -2.20
C MET A 413 -10.41 -11.83 -2.12
N VAL A 414 -9.36 -12.17 -1.34
CA VAL A 414 -8.84 -13.55 -1.28
C VAL A 414 -9.74 -14.50 -0.49
N ALA A 415 -10.81 -14.00 0.13
CA ALA A 415 -11.90 -14.84 0.64
C ALA A 415 -12.64 -15.59 -0.47
N ASN A 416 -12.51 -15.17 -1.73
CA ASN A 416 -13.08 -15.80 -2.91
C ASN A 416 -12.13 -16.89 -3.43
N ASP A 417 -12.45 -18.17 -3.17
CA ASP A 417 -11.63 -19.30 -3.59
C ASP A 417 -11.52 -19.44 -5.11
N TRP A 418 -12.57 -19.06 -5.85
CA TRP A 418 -12.53 -19.06 -7.31
C TRP A 418 -11.47 -18.08 -7.84
N LEU A 419 -11.41 -16.88 -7.25
CA LEU A 419 -10.39 -15.90 -7.60
C LEU A 419 -8.98 -16.41 -7.29
N CYS A 420 -8.78 -17.01 -6.11
CA CYS A 420 -7.49 -17.57 -5.72
C CYS A 420 -7.02 -18.69 -6.68
N GLN A 421 -7.95 -19.58 -7.08
CA GLN A 421 -7.66 -20.61 -8.07
C GLN A 421 -7.37 -20.01 -9.46
N ASN A 422 -8.15 -19.01 -9.88
CA ASN A 422 -7.93 -18.33 -11.16
C ASN A 422 -6.59 -17.57 -11.18
N LEU A 423 -6.19 -16.94 -10.05
CA LEU A 423 -4.85 -16.36 -9.90
C LEU A 423 -3.77 -17.43 -10.08
N ALA A 424 -3.89 -18.59 -9.42
CA ALA A 424 -2.93 -19.67 -9.58
C ALA A 424 -2.82 -20.13 -11.05
N ASP A 425 -3.96 -20.29 -11.71
CA ASP A 425 -4.05 -20.77 -13.08
C ASP A 425 -3.44 -19.78 -14.10
N ILE A 426 -3.77 -18.50 -13.95
CA ILE A 426 -3.33 -17.44 -14.90
C ILE A 426 -1.87 -17.02 -14.67
N CYS A 427 -1.45 -16.95 -13.41
CA CYS A 427 -0.08 -16.57 -13.05
C CYS A 427 0.91 -17.74 -13.11
N GLU A 428 0.46 -18.97 -13.31
CA GLU A 428 1.29 -20.21 -13.30
C GLU A 428 2.09 -20.39 -12.00
N ALA A 429 1.56 -19.94 -10.89
CA ALA A 429 2.24 -19.97 -9.61
C ALA A 429 1.30 -20.49 -8.51
N PRO A 430 1.79 -21.29 -7.55
CA PRO A 430 1.05 -21.59 -6.35
C PRO A 430 0.70 -20.30 -5.60
N ILE A 431 -0.55 -20.21 -5.14
CA ILE A 431 -1.08 -19.12 -4.34
C ILE A 431 -1.25 -19.62 -2.91
N ASP A 432 -0.60 -18.98 -1.95
CA ASP A 432 -0.71 -19.29 -0.53
C ASP A 432 -1.52 -18.21 0.18
N ARG A 433 -2.66 -18.60 0.78
CA ARG A 433 -3.46 -17.76 1.65
C ARG A 433 -3.16 -18.09 3.10
N PRO A 434 -2.78 -17.10 3.95
CA PRO A 434 -2.51 -17.33 5.37
C PRO A 434 -3.81 -17.47 6.17
N LYS A 435 -3.72 -18.11 7.34
CA LYS A 435 -4.83 -18.14 8.31
C LYS A 435 -5.18 -16.75 8.84
N ILE A 436 -4.16 -15.92 9.07
CA ILE A 436 -4.33 -14.55 9.55
C ILE A 436 -4.31 -13.64 8.33
N THR A 437 -5.47 -13.12 7.95
CA THR A 437 -5.63 -12.22 6.79
C THR A 437 -5.36 -10.74 7.12
N GLU A 438 -5.26 -10.40 8.41
CA GLU A 438 -4.91 -9.06 8.91
C GLU A 438 -3.38 -8.83 8.88
N THR A 439 -2.76 -9.16 7.77
CA THR A 439 -1.30 -9.20 7.62
C THR A 439 -0.65 -7.83 7.75
N THR A 440 -1.32 -6.76 7.35
CA THR A 440 -0.85 -5.39 7.48
C THR A 440 -0.70 -5.00 8.95
N ALA A 441 -1.76 -5.16 9.74
CA ALA A 441 -1.73 -4.88 11.17
C ALA A 441 -0.77 -5.82 11.92
N LEU A 442 -0.72 -7.11 11.52
CA LEU A 442 0.21 -8.08 12.08
C LEU A 442 1.66 -7.66 11.84
N GLY A 443 2.00 -7.14 10.65
CA GLY A 443 3.35 -6.69 10.34
C GLY A 443 3.84 -5.58 11.26
N ALA A 444 2.99 -4.60 11.57
CA ALA A 444 3.31 -3.55 12.54
C ALA A 444 3.48 -4.11 13.97
N ALA A 445 2.62 -5.05 14.37
CA ALA A 445 2.75 -5.72 15.65
C ALA A 445 4.05 -6.53 15.75
N VAL A 446 4.42 -7.25 14.69
CA VAL A 446 5.65 -8.03 14.57
C VAL A 446 6.90 -7.16 14.73
N LEU A 447 6.95 -5.98 14.12
CA LEU A 447 8.05 -5.03 14.29
C LEU A 447 8.20 -4.59 15.75
N ALA A 448 7.09 -4.32 16.43
CA ALA A 448 7.12 -4.00 17.86
C ALA A 448 7.57 -5.20 18.71
N MET A 449 7.11 -6.41 18.41
CA MET A 449 7.55 -7.66 19.08
C MET A 449 9.04 -7.90 18.89
N LEU A 450 9.57 -7.64 17.69
CA LEU A 450 10.99 -7.77 17.38
C LEU A 450 11.83 -6.80 18.23
N HIS A 451 11.42 -5.53 18.32
CA HIS A 451 12.12 -4.53 19.14
C HIS A 451 12.06 -4.85 20.64
N LEU A 452 10.95 -5.43 21.12
CA LEU A 452 10.80 -5.91 22.50
C LEU A 452 11.67 -7.14 22.81
N GLY A 453 12.28 -7.78 21.81
CA GLY A 453 13.01 -9.04 21.98
C GLY A 453 12.11 -10.25 22.26
N TRP A 454 10.83 -10.19 21.83
CA TRP A 454 9.96 -11.36 21.90
C TRP A 454 10.36 -12.45 20.90
N PHE A 455 11.03 -12.04 19.83
CA PHE A 455 11.65 -12.89 18.82
C PHE A 455 13.08 -12.41 18.55
N ASP A 456 13.99 -13.36 18.38
CA ASP A 456 15.42 -13.07 18.18
C ASP A 456 15.71 -12.65 16.72
N SER A 457 14.83 -13.01 15.77
CA SER A 457 15.02 -12.72 14.35
C SER A 457 13.70 -12.79 13.56
N LEU A 458 13.73 -12.34 12.30
CA LEU A 458 12.63 -12.49 11.36
C LEU A 458 12.38 -13.97 11.01
N GLU A 459 13.40 -14.81 10.99
CA GLU A 459 13.26 -16.25 10.72
C GLU A 459 12.47 -16.95 11.82
N ALA A 460 12.71 -16.59 13.10
CA ALA A 460 11.92 -17.10 14.23
C ALA A 460 10.44 -16.72 14.14
N LEU A 461 10.13 -15.55 13.56
CA LEU A 461 8.75 -15.15 13.25
C LEU A 461 8.14 -16.00 12.13
N ALA A 462 8.95 -16.41 11.16
CA ALA A 462 8.49 -17.21 10.03
C ALA A 462 7.92 -18.56 10.44
N GLU A 463 8.36 -19.12 11.56
CA GLU A 463 7.85 -20.38 12.11
C GLU A 463 6.39 -20.29 12.58
N ASN A 464 5.90 -19.08 12.88
CA ASN A 464 4.50 -18.85 13.30
C ASN A 464 3.55 -18.63 12.12
N TRP A 465 4.09 -18.45 10.91
CA TRP A 465 3.22 -18.26 9.73
C TRP A 465 2.48 -19.56 9.40
N ALA A 466 1.16 -19.52 9.39
CA ALA A 466 0.33 -20.68 9.15
C ALA A 466 -0.48 -20.53 7.85
N LEU A 467 -0.39 -21.55 7.00
CA LEU A 467 -1.16 -21.68 5.78
C LEU A 467 -2.62 -22.01 6.11
N ASP A 468 -3.58 -21.28 5.51
CA ASP A 468 -5.00 -21.64 5.46
C ASP A 468 -5.27 -22.52 4.25
N ALA A 469 -4.98 -22.02 3.06
CA ALA A 469 -5.22 -22.71 1.81
C ALA A 469 -4.09 -22.46 0.80
N GLN A 470 -3.81 -23.49 0.00
CA GLN A 470 -2.93 -23.39 -1.16
C GLN A 470 -3.70 -23.76 -2.42
N PHE A 471 -3.60 -22.88 -3.42
CA PHE A 471 -4.18 -23.08 -4.74
C PHE A 471 -3.04 -23.33 -5.72
N THR A 472 -3.12 -24.42 -6.46
CA THR A 472 -2.09 -24.80 -7.45
C THR A 472 -2.63 -24.68 -8.86
N PRO A 473 -1.79 -24.31 -9.85
CA PRO A 473 -2.20 -24.23 -11.25
C PRO A 473 -2.82 -25.55 -11.74
N SER A 474 -4.02 -25.46 -12.30
CA SER A 474 -4.78 -26.63 -12.82
C SER A 474 -5.34 -26.41 -14.23
N MET A 475 -5.36 -25.17 -14.71
CA MET A 475 -5.84 -24.83 -16.06
C MET A 475 -4.92 -25.39 -17.14
N PRO A 476 -5.46 -26.05 -18.18
CA PRO A 476 -4.66 -26.49 -19.32
C PRO A 476 -3.87 -25.32 -19.98
N PRO A 477 -2.61 -25.53 -20.38
CA PRO A 477 -1.77 -24.48 -20.95
C PRO A 477 -2.38 -23.79 -22.17
N GLU A 478 -3.05 -24.53 -23.04
CA GLU A 478 -3.70 -24.00 -24.25
C GLU A 478 -4.80 -23.00 -23.88
N ARG A 479 -5.61 -23.32 -22.87
CA ARG A 479 -6.69 -22.45 -22.41
C ARG A 479 -6.15 -21.19 -21.75
N ARG A 480 -5.11 -21.31 -20.94
CA ARG A 480 -4.42 -20.16 -20.34
C ARG A 480 -3.86 -19.24 -21.41
N SER A 481 -3.12 -19.81 -22.39
CA SER A 481 -2.55 -19.04 -23.51
C SER A 481 -3.63 -18.31 -24.31
N GLN A 482 -4.79 -18.92 -24.53
CA GLN A 482 -5.92 -18.28 -25.20
C GLN A 482 -6.46 -17.09 -24.40
N LYS A 483 -6.66 -17.25 -23.07
CA LYS A 483 -7.12 -16.14 -22.22
C LYS A 483 -6.13 -14.98 -22.18
N GLN A 484 -4.84 -15.28 -22.06
CA GLN A 484 -3.78 -14.27 -22.12
C GLN A 484 -3.74 -13.57 -23.47
N ALA A 485 -3.93 -14.30 -24.60
CA ALA A 485 -3.97 -13.69 -25.93
C ALA A 485 -5.18 -12.75 -26.09
N HIS A 486 -6.37 -13.14 -25.61
CA HIS A 486 -7.56 -12.28 -25.63
C HIS A 486 -7.34 -11.02 -24.78
N TRP A 487 -6.72 -11.17 -23.60
CA TRP A 487 -6.36 -10.04 -22.73
C TRP A 487 -5.40 -9.08 -23.42
N GLN A 488 -4.28 -9.57 -23.99
CA GLN A 488 -3.29 -8.73 -24.65
C GLN A 488 -3.90 -7.99 -25.87
N ALA A 489 -4.77 -8.65 -26.62
CA ALA A 489 -5.47 -8.01 -27.73
C ALA A 489 -6.43 -6.90 -27.28
N ALA A 490 -7.17 -7.12 -26.19
CA ALA A 490 -8.07 -6.13 -25.60
C ALA A 490 -7.29 -4.94 -25.02
N LEU A 491 -6.21 -5.24 -24.28
CA LEU A 491 -5.33 -4.24 -23.67
C LEU A 491 -4.68 -3.33 -24.73
N ALA A 492 -4.19 -3.91 -25.83
CA ALA A 492 -3.61 -3.16 -26.93
C ALA A 492 -4.58 -2.16 -27.55
N GLN A 493 -5.87 -2.49 -27.63
CA GLN A 493 -6.90 -1.57 -28.11
C GLN A 493 -7.10 -0.40 -27.17
N VAL A 494 -7.19 -0.67 -25.84
CA VAL A 494 -7.34 0.39 -24.82
C VAL A 494 -6.12 1.32 -24.79
N LEU A 495 -4.91 0.78 -24.97
CA LEU A 495 -3.67 1.56 -24.98
C LEU A 495 -3.45 2.33 -26.29
N SER A 496 -4.00 1.88 -27.42
CA SER A 496 -3.84 2.54 -28.73
C SER A 496 -4.70 3.81 -28.88
N GLU A 497 -5.77 3.99 -28.09
CA GLU A 497 -6.63 5.17 -28.13
C GLU A 497 -5.94 6.48 -27.66
N LYS A 498 -4.67 6.42 -27.22
CA LYS A 498 -3.85 7.59 -26.87
C LYS A 498 -3.72 8.66 -27.96
N GLY A 499 -4.06 8.37 -29.21
CA GLY A 499 -3.86 9.24 -30.38
C GLY A 499 -5.12 9.95 -30.91
N SER A 500 -6.33 9.66 -30.42
CA SER A 500 -7.57 10.10 -31.09
C SER A 500 -8.42 11.12 -30.29
N ARG A 501 -7.99 11.48 -29.08
CA ARG A 501 -8.68 12.52 -28.26
C ARG A 501 -7.70 13.66 -27.97
N GLY A 502 -7.38 14.40 -29.01
CA GLY A 502 -6.69 15.68 -28.96
C GLY A 502 -7.68 16.82 -29.23
#